data_f4dce9600f2ce0f67ac9ee78ab410ecd
#
_entry.id   f4dce9600f2ce0f67ac9ee78ab410ecd
#
_cell.length_a   1.000
_cell.length_b   1.000
_cell.length_c   1.000
_cell.angle_alpha   90.00
_cell.angle_beta   90.00
_cell.angle_gamma   90.00
#
_symmetry.space_group_name_H-M   'P 1'
#
loop_
_entity.id
_entity.type
_entity.pdbx_description
1 polymer ?
#
loop_
_entity_poly.entity_id
_entity_poly.type
_entity_poly.pdbx_seq_one_letter_code
_entity_poly.pdbx_strand_id
1 'polypeptide(L)'
;MPRTAEIIAVGSELLDGGVTNTNAAFLSRLLTAAGVEVLYHTTVDDDAARLEKAVTIARGRAELLVFTGGLGPTYDDMTKTAVCAALDTPLVLHQEVVEDMRRYFEKVFRREMPECDMQQAYLPEGCTVFRNPVGTAPGCVFTAGKTTAALLPGVPHECRYMAEHCLLPWLEQVRGQTVRSHTLHIFGLTEPQVQELLGDLLRREADMTLAPYAKPGEVMLQLSARGADERACEARMAPVLAEVRARLGAYFYGADVSGLEETVLTLCRERGLTLAAAESCTGGLIAKRLTDIPGASQVFLGGVVSYTNHVKQQVLHVPENLLARCGAVSAEVARAMALGVRVLTGADLAVSVTGLAGPDGDDRGNPVGTVFVGLSAPEGVTVRHLTLGGDRERIRTLSAHHAFDMLRRYLTNLPTEGE
;
A
#
# COMPACT_ATOMS: atom_id res chain seq x y z
N MET A 1 2.04 -27.82 -12.31
CA MET A 1 1.55 -26.45 -12.07
C MET A 1 1.96 -26.05 -10.66
N PRO A 2 2.67 -24.94 -10.47
CA PRO A 2 3.22 -24.61 -9.15
C PRO A 2 2.10 -24.32 -8.15
N ARG A 3 2.12 -25.06 -7.03
CA ARG A 3 1.21 -24.87 -5.89
C ARG A 3 1.91 -24.15 -4.74
N THR A 4 3.22 -24.32 -4.66
CA THR A 4 4.07 -23.76 -3.61
C THR A 4 5.13 -22.85 -4.20
N ALA A 5 5.48 -21.80 -3.48
CA ALA A 5 6.51 -20.85 -3.90
C ALA A 5 7.51 -20.54 -2.78
N GLU A 6 8.70 -20.18 -3.19
CA GLU A 6 9.69 -19.47 -2.39
C GLU A 6 10.06 -18.15 -3.07
N ILE A 7 10.08 -17.07 -2.29
CA ILE A 7 10.54 -15.76 -2.76
C ILE A 7 11.98 -15.58 -2.30
N ILE A 8 12.86 -15.31 -3.26
CA ILE A 8 14.29 -15.12 -3.04
C ILE A 8 14.64 -13.68 -3.43
N ALA A 9 14.93 -12.86 -2.44
CA ALA A 9 15.35 -11.48 -2.64
C ALA A 9 16.88 -11.41 -2.66
N VAL A 10 17.42 -10.78 -3.69
CA VAL A 10 18.87 -10.63 -3.89
C VAL A 10 19.23 -9.17 -3.78
N GLY A 11 20.17 -8.86 -2.88
CA GLY A 11 20.66 -7.51 -2.62
C GLY A 11 21.30 -7.40 -1.23
N SER A 12 22.53 -6.93 -1.21
CA SER A 12 23.32 -6.75 0.03
C SER A 12 22.66 -5.73 0.95
N GLU A 13 22.03 -4.68 0.41
CA GLU A 13 21.32 -3.63 1.16
C GLU A 13 20.12 -4.14 1.98
N LEU A 14 19.56 -5.30 1.57
CA LEU A 14 18.49 -5.95 2.32
C LEU A 14 19.01 -6.65 3.58
N LEU A 15 20.23 -7.20 3.53
CA LEU A 15 20.88 -7.87 4.67
C LEU A 15 21.49 -6.87 5.64
N ASP A 16 22.02 -5.76 5.13
CA ASP A 16 22.57 -4.67 5.96
C ASP A 16 21.47 -3.88 6.69
N GLY A 17 20.19 -4.13 6.36
CA GLY A 17 19.07 -3.44 6.98
C GLY A 17 18.85 -2.01 6.47
N GLY A 18 19.56 -1.58 5.44
CA GLY A 18 19.42 -0.27 4.82
C GLY A 18 18.09 -0.08 4.08
N VAL A 19 17.52 -1.19 3.58
CA VAL A 19 16.26 -1.20 2.83
C VAL A 19 15.33 -2.28 3.34
N THR A 20 14.06 -1.94 3.52
CA THR A 20 13.03 -2.92 3.85
C THR A 20 12.61 -3.70 2.60
N ASN A 21 12.56 -5.03 2.69
CA ASN A 21 12.14 -5.90 1.59
C ASN A 21 10.62 -5.80 1.33
N THR A 22 10.21 -4.73 0.66
CA THR A 22 8.81 -4.50 0.29
C THR A 22 8.34 -5.38 -0.87
N ASN A 23 9.27 -5.82 -1.74
CA ASN A 23 8.97 -6.70 -2.87
C ASN A 23 8.50 -8.07 -2.39
N ALA A 24 9.18 -8.68 -1.43
CA ALA A 24 8.78 -9.98 -0.89
C ALA A 24 7.37 -9.93 -0.27
N ALA A 25 7.06 -8.88 0.49
CA ALA A 25 5.74 -8.69 1.06
C ALA A 25 4.64 -8.50 0.00
N PHE A 26 4.95 -7.77 -1.08
CA PHE A 26 4.04 -7.58 -2.21
C PHE A 26 3.83 -8.88 -2.99
N LEU A 27 4.91 -9.57 -3.36
CA LEU A 27 4.87 -10.83 -4.11
C LEU A 27 4.14 -11.93 -3.33
N SER A 28 4.30 -11.98 -2.00
CA SER A 28 3.54 -12.93 -1.16
C SER A 28 2.05 -12.72 -1.26
N ARG A 29 1.58 -11.46 -1.18
CA ARG A 29 0.16 -11.15 -1.33
C ARG A 29 -0.36 -11.54 -2.71
N LEU A 30 0.37 -11.18 -3.77
CA LEU A 30 0.00 -11.49 -5.16
C LEU A 30 -0.06 -13.00 -5.39
N LEU A 31 0.96 -13.75 -4.98
CA LEU A 31 1.02 -15.21 -5.15
C LEU A 31 -0.05 -15.92 -4.34
N THR A 32 -0.28 -15.50 -3.08
CA THR A 32 -1.33 -16.05 -2.23
C THR A 32 -2.71 -15.78 -2.85
N ALA A 33 -2.96 -14.57 -3.35
CA ALA A 33 -4.18 -14.23 -4.07
C ALA A 33 -4.34 -15.07 -5.33
N ALA A 34 -3.24 -15.32 -6.06
CA ALA A 34 -3.20 -16.25 -7.19
C ALA A 34 -3.30 -17.73 -6.76
N GLY A 35 -3.38 -18.01 -5.46
CA GLY A 35 -3.50 -19.34 -4.89
C GLY A 35 -2.24 -20.18 -4.98
N VAL A 36 -1.09 -19.55 -5.03
CA VAL A 36 0.21 -20.17 -4.81
C VAL A 36 0.59 -19.97 -3.36
N GLU A 37 0.82 -21.03 -2.62
CA GLU A 37 1.22 -20.96 -1.23
C GLU A 37 2.69 -20.58 -1.12
N VAL A 38 2.99 -19.43 -0.52
CA VAL A 38 4.38 -18.99 -0.28
C VAL A 38 4.86 -19.63 1.02
N LEU A 39 5.79 -20.58 0.90
CA LEU A 39 6.31 -21.35 2.03
C LEU A 39 7.51 -20.67 2.69
N TYR A 40 8.35 -19.98 1.90
CA TYR A 40 9.61 -19.42 2.38
C TYR A 40 9.89 -18.06 1.75
N HIS A 41 10.54 -17.20 2.57
CA HIS A 41 11.28 -16.04 2.10
C HIS A 41 12.76 -16.26 2.40
N THR A 42 13.58 -16.09 1.40
CA THR A 42 15.04 -16.14 1.53
C THR A 42 15.62 -14.81 1.04
N THR A 43 16.56 -14.25 1.78
CA THR A 43 17.32 -13.08 1.35
C THR A 43 18.79 -13.48 1.22
N VAL A 44 19.41 -13.12 0.11
CA VAL A 44 20.80 -13.42 -0.21
C VAL A 44 21.47 -12.13 -0.65
N ASP A 45 22.73 -11.95 -0.31
CA ASP A 45 23.58 -10.88 -0.85
C ASP A 45 23.98 -11.15 -2.30
N ASP A 46 24.69 -10.20 -2.89
CA ASP A 46 25.15 -10.25 -4.29
C ASP A 46 26.42 -11.15 -4.42
N ASP A 47 26.30 -12.41 -3.95
CA ASP A 47 27.34 -13.45 -4.02
C ASP A 47 26.81 -14.66 -4.78
N ALA A 48 27.45 -14.99 -5.91
CA ALA A 48 27.00 -16.06 -6.80
C ALA A 48 26.94 -17.43 -6.11
N ALA A 49 27.94 -17.77 -5.30
CA ALA A 49 28.01 -19.08 -4.67
C ALA A 49 26.93 -19.26 -3.58
N ARG A 50 26.63 -18.18 -2.85
CA ARG A 50 25.54 -18.19 -1.87
C ARG A 50 24.18 -18.28 -2.55
N LEU A 51 24.01 -17.55 -3.65
CA LEU A 51 22.77 -17.59 -4.43
C LEU A 51 22.55 -18.97 -5.07
N GLU A 52 23.56 -19.59 -5.68
CA GLU A 52 23.49 -20.96 -6.22
C GLU A 52 23.11 -21.96 -5.12
N LYS A 53 23.68 -21.84 -3.93
CA LYS A 53 23.33 -22.67 -2.77
C LYS A 53 21.87 -22.43 -2.34
N ALA A 54 21.41 -21.19 -2.30
CA ALA A 54 20.03 -20.86 -1.97
C ALA A 54 19.05 -21.46 -2.99
N VAL A 55 19.35 -21.36 -4.29
CA VAL A 55 18.58 -21.99 -5.38
C VAL A 55 18.52 -23.51 -5.21
N THR A 56 19.68 -24.13 -4.91
CA THR A 56 19.76 -25.59 -4.70
C THR A 56 18.87 -26.06 -3.55
N ILE A 57 18.80 -25.31 -2.45
CA ILE A 57 17.92 -25.58 -1.32
C ILE A 57 16.46 -25.35 -1.72
N ALA A 58 16.16 -24.22 -2.33
CA ALA A 58 14.79 -23.78 -2.66
C ALA A 58 14.11 -24.73 -3.66
N ARG A 59 14.83 -25.22 -4.70
CA ARG A 59 14.29 -26.17 -5.68
C ARG A 59 13.86 -27.53 -5.08
N GLY A 60 14.33 -27.84 -3.88
CA GLY A 60 13.95 -29.05 -3.17
C GLY A 60 12.69 -28.90 -2.30
N ARG A 61 12.18 -27.67 -2.11
CA ARG A 61 11.09 -27.38 -1.18
C ARG A 61 9.95 -26.50 -1.73
N ALA A 62 10.13 -25.92 -2.92
CA ALA A 62 9.09 -25.17 -3.60
C ALA A 62 9.10 -25.46 -5.11
N GLU A 63 7.93 -25.40 -5.74
CA GLU A 63 7.74 -25.64 -7.18
C GLU A 63 8.01 -24.39 -8.01
N LEU A 64 7.74 -23.20 -7.44
CA LEU A 64 7.98 -21.89 -8.04
C LEU A 64 8.99 -21.11 -7.20
N LEU A 65 10.10 -20.70 -7.82
CA LEU A 65 11.08 -19.81 -7.23
C LEU A 65 10.92 -18.43 -7.85
N VAL A 66 10.60 -17.43 -7.05
CA VAL A 66 10.44 -16.04 -7.52
C VAL A 66 11.60 -15.21 -7.00
N PHE A 67 12.46 -14.79 -7.89
CA PHE A 67 13.61 -13.95 -7.59
C PHE A 67 13.26 -12.48 -7.79
N THR A 68 13.78 -11.61 -6.93
CA THR A 68 13.71 -10.16 -7.10
C THR A 68 15.04 -9.52 -6.75
N GLY A 69 15.61 -8.75 -7.69
CA GLY A 69 16.92 -8.10 -7.58
C GLY A 69 18.03 -8.76 -8.43
N GLY A 70 19.12 -8.04 -8.60
CA GLY A 70 20.32 -8.49 -9.32
C GLY A 70 20.13 -8.77 -10.81
N LEU A 71 19.24 -8.01 -11.51
CA LEU A 71 18.99 -8.12 -12.96
C LEU A 71 19.55 -6.95 -13.77
N GLY A 72 20.16 -5.96 -13.14
CA GLY A 72 20.70 -4.78 -13.76
C GLY A 72 21.97 -5.03 -14.58
N PRO A 73 22.65 -3.93 -15.02
CA PRO A 73 23.84 -4.00 -15.86
C PRO A 73 25.16 -3.99 -15.09
N THR A 74 25.14 -3.96 -13.76
CA THR A 74 26.34 -3.83 -12.94
C THR A 74 27.02 -5.18 -12.68
N TYR A 75 28.24 -5.18 -12.22
CA TYR A 75 29.03 -6.42 -12.01
C TYR A 75 28.48 -7.29 -10.88
N ASP A 76 27.73 -6.71 -9.98
CA ASP A 76 27.04 -7.35 -8.88
C ASP A 76 25.64 -7.89 -9.25
N ASP A 77 25.13 -7.54 -10.43
CA ASP A 77 23.87 -8.07 -10.98
C ASP A 77 24.04 -9.49 -11.54
N MET A 78 24.19 -10.45 -10.66
CA MET A 78 24.52 -11.84 -11.02
C MET A 78 23.38 -12.84 -10.89
N THR A 79 22.17 -12.38 -10.55
CA THR A 79 21.02 -13.28 -10.29
C THR A 79 20.74 -14.21 -11.46
N LYS A 80 20.69 -13.70 -12.69
CA LYS A 80 20.45 -14.54 -13.88
C LYS A 80 21.51 -15.64 -14.05
N THR A 81 22.76 -15.26 -13.93
CA THR A 81 23.90 -16.17 -14.12
C THR A 81 23.91 -17.26 -13.06
N ALA A 82 23.77 -16.90 -11.78
CA ALA A 82 23.77 -17.85 -10.67
C ALA A 82 22.55 -18.80 -10.70
N VAL A 83 21.34 -18.26 -10.97
CA VAL A 83 20.12 -19.07 -11.05
C VAL A 83 20.22 -20.04 -12.26
N CYS A 84 20.68 -19.57 -13.41
CA CYS A 84 20.83 -20.40 -14.59
C CYS A 84 21.90 -21.49 -14.41
N ALA A 85 23.01 -21.16 -13.76
CA ALA A 85 24.03 -22.17 -13.40
C ALA A 85 23.46 -23.26 -12.46
N ALA A 86 22.75 -22.86 -11.40
CA ALA A 86 22.14 -23.79 -10.43
C ALA A 86 21.01 -24.65 -11.03
N LEU A 87 20.37 -24.20 -12.11
CA LEU A 87 19.27 -24.90 -12.79
C LEU A 87 19.70 -25.52 -14.14
N ASP A 88 21.00 -25.50 -14.44
CA ASP A 88 21.58 -26.06 -15.66
C ASP A 88 20.87 -25.57 -16.95
N THR A 89 20.64 -24.24 -17.04
CA THR A 89 19.95 -23.58 -18.14
C THR A 89 20.87 -22.55 -18.78
N PRO A 90 21.13 -22.61 -20.09
CA PRO A 90 22.03 -21.65 -20.76
C PRO A 90 21.34 -20.27 -20.87
N LEU A 91 22.16 -19.21 -20.84
CA LEU A 91 21.74 -17.85 -21.17
C LEU A 91 21.94 -17.60 -22.66
N VAL A 92 20.95 -17.07 -23.35
CA VAL A 92 20.94 -16.71 -24.75
C VAL A 92 20.56 -15.25 -24.97
N LEU A 93 21.08 -14.62 -26.00
CA LEU A 93 20.75 -13.24 -26.34
C LEU A 93 19.37 -13.16 -26.99
N HIS A 94 18.46 -12.35 -26.38
CA HIS A 94 17.14 -12.05 -26.90
C HIS A 94 17.15 -10.70 -27.65
N GLN A 95 17.16 -10.75 -28.98
CA GLN A 95 17.28 -9.56 -29.82
C GLN A 95 16.11 -8.60 -29.65
N GLU A 96 14.92 -9.12 -29.46
CA GLU A 96 13.71 -8.32 -29.19
C GLU A 96 13.82 -7.52 -27.88
N VAL A 97 14.52 -8.04 -26.87
CA VAL A 97 14.79 -7.33 -25.61
C VAL A 97 15.77 -6.19 -25.84
N VAL A 98 16.83 -6.44 -26.64
CA VAL A 98 17.79 -5.38 -27.02
C VAL A 98 17.08 -4.21 -27.70
N GLU A 99 16.14 -4.50 -28.61
CA GLU A 99 15.38 -3.46 -29.30
C GLU A 99 14.43 -2.69 -28.37
N ASP A 100 13.79 -3.39 -27.44
CA ASP A 100 12.93 -2.76 -26.42
C ASP A 100 13.75 -1.84 -25.51
N MET A 101 14.90 -2.29 -25.05
CA MET A 101 15.82 -1.50 -24.22
C MET A 101 16.33 -0.26 -24.97
N ARG A 102 16.79 -0.40 -26.23
CA ARG A 102 17.22 0.74 -27.05
C ARG A 102 16.12 1.79 -27.16
N ARG A 103 14.89 1.37 -27.47
CA ARG A 103 13.73 2.27 -27.54
C ARG A 103 13.45 2.97 -26.21
N TYR A 104 13.62 2.28 -25.09
CA TYR A 104 13.47 2.87 -23.76
C TYR A 104 14.54 3.93 -23.50
N PHE A 105 15.81 3.64 -23.81
CA PHE A 105 16.92 4.60 -23.65
C PHE A 105 16.72 5.85 -24.50
N GLU A 106 16.32 5.72 -25.75
CA GLU A 106 16.02 6.84 -26.64
C GLU A 106 14.86 7.70 -26.13
N LYS A 107 13.76 7.06 -25.72
CA LYS A 107 12.53 7.74 -25.32
C LYS A 107 12.64 8.42 -23.95
N VAL A 108 13.22 7.71 -22.97
CA VAL A 108 13.21 8.15 -21.56
C VAL A 108 14.50 8.90 -21.20
N PHE A 109 15.64 8.32 -21.54
CA PHE A 109 16.95 8.93 -21.22
C PHE A 109 17.49 9.84 -22.31
N ARG A 110 16.91 9.83 -23.51
CA ARG A 110 17.32 10.63 -24.67
C ARG A 110 18.80 10.45 -25.02
N ARG A 111 19.30 9.23 -24.90
CA ARG A 111 20.68 8.83 -25.19
C ARG A 111 20.72 7.40 -25.74
N GLU A 112 21.84 7.04 -26.35
CA GLU A 112 22.08 5.67 -26.76
C GLU A 112 22.22 4.73 -25.55
N MET A 113 21.84 3.47 -25.74
CA MET A 113 22.00 2.42 -24.73
C MET A 113 23.48 2.09 -24.55
N PRO A 114 24.03 2.16 -23.33
CA PRO A 114 25.40 1.74 -23.06
C PRO A 114 25.62 0.27 -23.41
N GLU A 115 26.85 -0.08 -23.82
CA GLU A 115 27.20 -1.45 -24.21
C GLU A 115 27.08 -2.43 -23.01
N CYS A 116 27.35 -1.97 -21.78
CA CYS A 116 27.22 -2.78 -20.58
C CYS A 116 25.78 -3.22 -20.32
N ASP A 117 24.79 -2.43 -20.75
CA ASP A 117 23.38 -2.79 -20.60
C ASP A 117 22.97 -4.00 -21.45
N MET A 118 23.75 -4.34 -22.48
CA MET A 118 23.51 -5.51 -23.35
C MET A 118 23.40 -6.81 -22.56
N GLN A 119 24.10 -6.94 -21.43
CA GLN A 119 24.03 -8.14 -20.59
C GLN A 119 22.63 -8.40 -20.02
N GLN A 120 21.80 -7.37 -19.89
CA GLN A 120 20.42 -7.53 -19.41
C GLN A 120 19.57 -8.32 -20.41
N ALA A 121 19.91 -8.30 -21.70
CA ALA A 121 19.19 -9.02 -22.75
C ALA A 121 19.58 -10.51 -22.88
N TYR A 122 20.57 -10.97 -22.11
CA TYR A 122 20.84 -12.40 -21.98
C TYR A 122 19.86 -13.00 -20.96
N LEU A 123 18.96 -13.86 -21.43
CA LEU A 123 17.94 -14.52 -20.62
C LEU A 123 18.02 -16.04 -20.76
N PRO A 124 17.43 -16.82 -19.84
CA PRO A 124 17.40 -18.28 -19.92
C PRO A 124 16.82 -18.78 -21.25
N GLU A 125 17.44 -19.76 -21.85
CA GLU A 125 16.95 -20.39 -23.09
C GLU A 125 15.51 -20.92 -22.91
N GLY A 126 14.64 -20.60 -23.87
CA GLY A 126 13.24 -21.03 -23.84
C GLY A 126 12.34 -20.34 -22.81
N CYS A 127 12.82 -19.27 -22.17
CA CYS A 127 12.01 -18.50 -21.21
C CYS A 127 10.86 -17.73 -21.88
N THR A 128 9.82 -17.45 -21.12
CA THR A 128 8.84 -16.42 -21.46
C THR A 128 9.36 -15.08 -20.95
N VAL A 129 9.63 -14.14 -21.87
CA VAL A 129 10.14 -12.81 -21.54
C VAL A 129 9.05 -11.93 -20.95
N PHE A 130 9.33 -11.27 -19.84
CA PHE A 130 8.51 -10.22 -19.26
C PHE A 130 9.10 -8.86 -19.64
N ARG A 131 8.40 -8.14 -20.53
CA ARG A 131 8.82 -6.82 -21.00
C ARG A 131 8.69 -5.78 -19.91
N ASN A 132 9.64 -4.84 -19.86
CA ASN A 132 9.68 -3.77 -18.87
C ASN A 132 9.44 -2.39 -19.51
N PRO A 133 8.19 -1.91 -19.59
CA PRO A 133 7.92 -0.58 -20.12
C PRO A 133 8.21 0.55 -19.11
N VAL A 134 8.50 0.21 -17.85
CA VAL A 134 8.73 1.16 -16.74
C VAL A 134 10.16 1.20 -16.25
N GLY A 135 11.07 0.44 -16.91
CA GLY A 135 12.49 0.36 -16.58
C GLY A 135 13.30 -0.29 -17.69
N THR A 136 14.55 -0.67 -17.41
CA THR A 136 15.46 -1.26 -18.39
C THR A 136 15.59 -2.77 -18.26
N ALA A 137 15.60 -3.31 -17.05
CA ALA A 137 15.84 -4.72 -16.81
C ALA A 137 14.60 -5.57 -17.15
N PRO A 138 14.66 -6.48 -18.14
CA PRO A 138 13.57 -7.41 -18.39
C PRO A 138 13.48 -8.44 -17.28
N GLY A 139 12.26 -8.94 -17.05
CA GLY A 139 12.04 -10.15 -16.27
C GLY A 139 11.84 -11.35 -17.20
N CYS A 140 11.73 -12.53 -16.61
CA CYS A 140 11.39 -13.74 -17.36
C CYS A 140 10.85 -14.84 -16.42
N VAL A 141 10.23 -15.85 -17.02
CA VAL A 141 9.90 -17.11 -16.37
C VAL A 141 10.33 -18.29 -17.26
N PHE A 142 10.91 -19.32 -16.65
CA PHE A 142 11.33 -20.54 -17.33
C PHE A 142 11.16 -21.76 -16.43
N THR A 143 11.19 -22.94 -17.00
CA THR A 143 11.06 -24.19 -16.26
C THR A 143 12.26 -25.08 -16.54
N ALA A 144 12.93 -25.51 -15.48
CA ALA A 144 14.04 -26.46 -15.50
C ALA A 144 13.67 -27.72 -14.71
N GLY A 145 13.39 -28.81 -15.42
CA GLY A 145 12.91 -30.05 -14.82
C GLY A 145 11.55 -29.85 -14.11
N LYS A 146 11.53 -29.95 -12.77
CA LYS A 146 10.32 -29.77 -11.95
C LYS A 146 10.21 -28.38 -11.35
N THR A 147 11.24 -27.54 -11.49
CA THR A 147 11.31 -26.22 -10.88
C THR A 147 10.96 -25.15 -11.90
N THR A 148 10.06 -24.27 -11.57
CA THR A 148 9.80 -23.05 -12.34
C THR A 148 10.50 -21.88 -11.64
N ALA A 149 11.23 -21.06 -12.37
CA ALA A 149 11.91 -19.87 -11.87
C ALA A 149 11.38 -18.62 -12.57
N ALA A 150 10.95 -17.64 -11.82
CA ALA A 150 10.58 -16.30 -12.30
C ALA A 150 11.59 -15.28 -11.79
N LEU A 151 12.18 -14.50 -12.70
CA LEU A 151 13.15 -13.47 -12.38
C LEU A 151 12.52 -12.10 -12.58
N LEU A 152 12.51 -11.28 -11.52
CA LEU A 152 11.91 -9.94 -11.49
C LEU A 152 12.94 -8.90 -11.03
N PRO A 153 12.86 -7.63 -11.48
CA PRO A 153 13.73 -6.57 -11.03
C PRO A 153 13.67 -6.30 -9.53
N GLY A 154 14.76 -5.73 -8.98
CA GLY A 154 14.83 -5.27 -7.59
C GLY A 154 14.04 -3.99 -7.33
N VAL A 155 13.98 -3.09 -8.31
CA VAL A 155 13.30 -1.79 -8.19
C VAL A 155 11.80 -2.00 -7.94
N PRO A 156 11.23 -1.49 -6.83
CA PRO A 156 9.88 -1.87 -6.39
C PRO A 156 8.77 -1.62 -7.41
N HIS A 157 8.80 -0.49 -8.14
CA HIS A 157 7.75 -0.20 -9.13
C HIS A 157 7.84 -1.11 -10.37
N GLU A 158 9.05 -1.49 -10.80
CA GLU A 158 9.29 -2.43 -11.90
C GLU A 158 8.86 -3.85 -11.51
N CYS A 159 9.25 -4.29 -10.31
CA CYS A 159 8.86 -5.59 -9.76
C CYS A 159 7.33 -5.73 -9.68
N ARG A 160 6.65 -4.70 -9.18
CA ARG A 160 5.18 -4.68 -9.09
C ARG A 160 4.54 -4.75 -10.46
N TYR A 161 4.98 -3.91 -11.40
CA TYR A 161 4.44 -3.90 -12.75
C TYR A 161 4.53 -5.28 -13.41
N MET A 162 5.72 -5.90 -13.36
CA MET A 162 5.92 -7.22 -13.98
C MET A 162 5.17 -8.33 -13.27
N ALA A 163 5.07 -8.27 -11.95
CA ALA A 163 4.31 -9.26 -11.20
C ALA A 163 2.81 -9.21 -11.54
N GLU A 164 2.24 -8.02 -11.66
CA GLU A 164 0.81 -7.84 -11.96
C GLU A 164 0.48 -8.09 -13.44
N HIS A 165 1.33 -7.60 -14.36
CA HIS A 165 1.01 -7.61 -15.80
C HIS A 165 1.65 -8.76 -16.58
N CYS A 166 2.60 -9.49 -15.97
CA CYS A 166 3.29 -10.59 -16.64
C CYS A 166 3.22 -11.90 -15.85
N LEU A 167 3.70 -11.92 -14.59
CA LEU A 167 3.76 -13.15 -13.79
C LEU A 167 2.36 -13.67 -13.44
N LEU A 168 1.45 -12.81 -13.00
CA LEU A 168 0.08 -13.20 -12.66
C LEU A 168 -0.68 -13.74 -13.88
N PRO A 169 -0.72 -13.06 -15.05
CA PRO A 169 -1.34 -13.62 -16.26
C PRO A 169 -0.69 -14.93 -16.71
N TRP A 170 0.63 -15.06 -16.60
CA TRP A 170 1.31 -16.32 -16.91
C TRP A 170 0.85 -17.46 -15.97
N LEU A 171 0.73 -17.20 -14.67
CA LEU A 171 0.20 -18.16 -13.70
C LEU A 171 -1.24 -18.57 -14.02
N GLU A 172 -2.09 -17.62 -14.37
CA GLU A 172 -3.48 -17.88 -14.77
C GLU A 172 -3.54 -18.77 -16.03
N GLN A 173 -2.73 -18.47 -17.04
CA GLN A 173 -2.65 -19.26 -18.28
C GLN A 173 -2.21 -20.70 -18.01
N VAL A 174 -1.15 -20.88 -17.22
CA VAL A 174 -0.60 -22.21 -16.90
C VAL A 174 -1.60 -23.04 -16.08
N ARG A 175 -2.39 -22.38 -15.22
CA ARG A 175 -3.39 -23.04 -14.37
C ARG A 175 -4.71 -23.31 -15.07
N GLY A 176 -5.03 -22.59 -16.16
CA GLY A 176 -6.32 -22.64 -16.82
C GLY A 176 -7.47 -22.16 -15.93
N GLN A 177 -7.16 -21.32 -14.93
CA GLN A 177 -8.12 -20.74 -14.00
C GLN A 177 -7.76 -19.27 -13.76
N THR A 178 -8.78 -18.45 -13.72
CA THR A 178 -8.66 -17.03 -13.33
C THR A 178 -8.75 -16.92 -11.82
N VAL A 179 -7.95 -16.01 -11.26
CA VAL A 179 -8.02 -15.61 -9.86
C VAL A 179 -8.35 -14.13 -9.78
N ARG A 180 -9.29 -13.79 -8.90
CA ARG A 180 -9.61 -12.39 -8.56
C ARG A 180 -9.60 -12.23 -7.06
N SER A 181 -9.25 -11.03 -6.63
CA SER A 181 -9.25 -10.70 -5.20
C SER A 181 -9.69 -9.27 -4.96
N HIS A 182 -10.39 -9.07 -3.84
CA HIS A 182 -10.75 -7.77 -3.30
C HIS A 182 -10.04 -7.55 -1.97
N THR A 183 -9.51 -6.35 -1.79
CA THR A 183 -9.01 -5.89 -0.49
C THR A 183 -10.10 -5.08 0.19
N LEU A 184 -10.60 -5.57 1.31
CA LEU A 184 -11.68 -4.96 2.07
C LEU A 184 -11.07 -4.19 3.25
N HIS A 185 -11.45 -2.95 3.41
CA HIS A 185 -10.87 -2.03 4.38
C HIS A 185 -11.82 -1.73 5.54
N ILE A 186 -11.30 -1.82 6.76
CA ILE A 186 -12.05 -1.70 8.01
C ILE A 186 -11.33 -0.73 8.93
N PHE A 187 -12.04 0.27 9.43
CA PHE A 187 -11.51 1.22 10.39
C PHE A 187 -12.38 1.29 11.65
N GLY A 188 -11.74 1.40 12.83
CA GLY A 188 -12.41 1.53 14.12
C GLY A 188 -12.68 0.20 14.86
N LEU A 189 -12.24 -0.94 14.29
CA LEU A 189 -12.24 -2.24 14.96
C LEU A 189 -10.82 -2.79 15.08
N THR A 190 -10.58 -3.58 16.12
CA THR A 190 -9.38 -4.38 16.29
C THR A 190 -9.51 -5.73 15.56
N GLU A 191 -8.39 -6.39 15.28
CA GLU A 191 -8.41 -7.71 14.63
C GLU A 191 -9.23 -8.76 15.43
N PRO A 192 -9.15 -8.85 16.78
CA PRO A 192 -10.02 -9.73 17.54
C PRO A 192 -11.52 -9.42 17.38
N GLN A 193 -11.91 -8.15 17.32
CA GLN A 193 -13.31 -7.77 17.10
C GLN A 193 -13.79 -8.15 15.68
N VAL A 194 -12.93 -7.98 14.66
CA VAL A 194 -13.24 -8.47 13.31
C VAL A 194 -13.35 -9.98 13.29
N GLN A 195 -12.47 -10.70 14.00
CA GLN A 195 -12.56 -12.15 14.16
C GLN A 195 -13.85 -12.59 14.85
N GLU A 196 -14.34 -11.87 15.83
CA GLU A 196 -15.61 -12.15 16.51
C GLU A 196 -16.81 -11.98 15.57
N LEU A 197 -16.82 -10.90 14.78
CA LEU A 197 -17.91 -10.58 13.85
C LEU A 197 -17.96 -11.47 12.60
N LEU A 198 -16.81 -11.92 12.11
CA LEU A 198 -16.67 -12.58 10.83
C LEU A 198 -16.05 -13.97 10.90
N GLY A 199 -15.80 -14.53 12.10
CA GLY A 199 -15.00 -15.75 12.26
C GLY A 199 -15.50 -16.96 11.48
N ASP A 200 -16.82 -17.07 11.31
CA ASP A 200 -17.46 -18.10 10.49
C ASP A 200 -17.25 -17.91 8.97
N LEU A 201 -16.95 -16.66 8.55
CA LEU A 201 -16.63 -16.32 7.15
C LEU A 201 -15.12 -16.38 6.87
N LEU A 202 -14.29 -16.21 7.90
CA LEU A 202 -12.83 -16.26 7.78
C LEU A 202 -12.37 -17.72 7.53
N ARG A 203 -12.12 -18.03 6.26
CA ARG A 203 -11.78 -19.38 5.83
C ARG A 203 -10.77 -19.39 4.70
N ARG A 204 -10.08 -20.52 4.57
CA ARG A 204 -9.21 -20.84 3.44
C ARG A 204 -9.72 -22.12 2.81
N GLU A 205 -10.50 -22.00 1.77
CA GLU A 205 -10.97 -23.08 0.93
C GLU A 205 -10.18 -23.12 -0.38
N ALA A 206 -10.25 -24.24 -1.10
CA ALA A 206 -9.50 -24.40 -2.36
C ALA A 206 -9.85 -23.33 -3.39
N ASP A 207 -11.11 -22.91 -3.45
CA ASP A 207 -11.64 -22.00 -4.47
C ASP A 207 -11.96 -20.58 -3.95
N MET A 208 -11.95 -20.36 -2.65
CA MET A 208 -12.21 -19.05 -2.03
C MET A 208 -11.52 -18.90 -0.69
N THR A 209 -10.95 -17.72 -0.48
CA THR A 209 -10.24 -17.38 0.77
C THR A 209 -10.70 -16.01 1.25
N LEU A 210 -11.04 -15.91 2.53
CA LEU A 210 -11.19 -14.63 3.24
C LEU A 210 -10.21 -14.64 4.42
N ALA A 211 -9.20 -13.79 4.39
CA ALA A 211 -8.14 -13.76 5.40
C ALA A 211 -7.86 -12.34 5.89
N PRO A 212 -7.68 -12.12 7.22
CA PRO A 212 -7.33 -10.82 7.77
C PRO A 212 -5.84 -10.50 7.56
N TYR A 213 -5.57 -9.20 7.40
CA TYR A 213 -4.23 -8.60 7.40
C TYR A 213 -4.26 -7.36 8.28
N ALA A 214 -3.43 -7.32 9.31
CA ALA A 214 -3.28 -6.13 10.13
C ALA A 214 -2.38 -5.10 9.43
N LYS A 215 -2.82 -3.84 9.44
CA LYS A 215 -2.04 -2.67 9.05
C LYS A 215 -2.07 -1.67 10.21
N PRO A 216 -1.00 -0.88 10.45
CA PRO A 216 -1.05 0.10 11.53
C PRO A 216 -2.26 1.01 11.44
N GLY A 217 -3.17 0.89 12.44
CA GLY A 217 -4.36 1.72 12.57
C GLY A 217 -5.62 1.25 11.83
N GLU A 218 -5.55 0.16 11.06
CA GLU A 218 -6.72 -0.42 10.36
C GLU A 218 -6.60 -1.93 10.23
N VAL A 219 -7.72 -2.60 9.97
CA VAL A 219 -7.77 -4.02 9.61
C VAL A 219 -8.17 -4.13 8.15
N MET A 220 -7.48 -4.98 7.41
CA MET A 220 -7.83 -5.32 6.04
C MET A 220 -8.21 -6.79 5.95
N LEU A 221 -9.15 -7.12 5.08
CA LEU A 221 -9.44 -8.51 4.69
C LEU A 221 -9.14 -8.68 3.22
N GLN A 222 -8.48 -9.75 2.86
CA GLN A 222 -8.34 -10.16 1.46
C GLN A 222 -9.35 -11.26 1.15
N LEU A 223 -10.29 -10.95 0.27
CA LEU A 223 -11.25 -11.88 -0.30
C LEU A 223 -10.74 -12.29 -1.66
N SER A 224 -10.45 -13.57 -1.88
CA SER A 224 -9.96 -14.09 -3.15
C SER A 224 -10.82 -15.27 -3.60
N ALA A 225 -11.08 -15.36 -4.89
CA ALA A 225 -11.77 -16.51 -5.47
C ALA A 225 -11.09 -16.97 -6.76
N ARG A 226 -11.27 -18.26 -7.06
CA ARG A 226 -10.85 -18.91 -8.32
C ARG A 226 -12.07 -19.32 -9.12
N GLY A 227 -11.96 -19.20 -10.44
CA GLY A 227 -13.02 -19.56 -11.36
C GLY A 227 -12.51 -19.80 -12.76
N ALA A 228 -13.41 -20.21 -13.66
CA ALA A 228 -13.09 -20.38 -15.07
C ALA A 228 -12.76 -19.05 -15.76
N ASP A 229 -13.36 -17.98 -15.28
CA ASP A 229 -13.20 -16.61 -15.76
C ASP A 229 -13.43 -15.60 -14.62
N GLU A 230 -13.23 -14.32 -14.90
CA GLU A 230 -13.41 -13.20 -13.97
C GLU A 230 -14.86 -13.16 -13.42
N ARG A 231 -15.85 -13.35 -14.29
CA ARG A 231 -17.26 -13.35 -13.90
C ARG A 231 -17.60 -14.46 -12.90
N ALA A 232 -17.00 -15.63 -13.06
CA ALA A 232 -17.17 -16.74 -12.12
C ALA A 232 -16.54 -16.44 -10.76
N CYS A 233 -15.38 -15.77 -10.74
CA CYS A 233 -14.73 -15.30 -9.51
C CYS A 233 -15.62 -14.29 -8.78
N GLU A 234 -16.09 -13.25 -9.49
CA GLU A 234 -16.94 -12.20 -8.92
C GLU A 234 -18.28 -12.78 -8.38
N ALA A 235 -18.91 -13.68 -9.12
CA ALA A 235 -20.13 -14.33 -8.67
C ALA A 235 -19.96 -15.13 -7.37
N ARG A 236 -18.77 -15.70 -7.14
CA ARG A 236 -18.44 -16.39 -5.86
C ARG A 236 -18.20 -15.42 -4.72
N MET A 237 -17.50 -14.31 -4.99
CA MET A 237 -17.14 -13.32 -3.95
C MET A 237 -18.32 -12.45 -3.54
N ALA A 238 -19.23 -12.14 -4.45
CA ALA A 238 -20.33 -11.20 -4.21
C ALA A 238 -21.18 -11.50 -2.96
N PRO A 239 -21.64 -12.74 -2.69
CA PRO A 239 -22.40 -13.02 -1.47
C PRO A 239 -21.59 -12.85 -0.19
N VAL A 240 -20.31 -13.22 -0.20
CA VAL A 240 -19.42 -13.05 0.95
C VAL A 240 -19.14 -11.57 1.20
N LEU A 241 -18.87 -10.80 0.16
CA LEU A 241 -18.68 -9.36 0.24
C LEU A 241 -19.94 -8.65 0.79
N ALA A 242 -21.13 -9.04 0.35
CA ALA A 242 -22.37 -8.49 0.86
C ALA A 242 -22.56 -8.78 2.35
N GLU A 243 -22.27 -9.99 2.80
CA GLU A 243 -22.37 -10.38 4.20
C GLU A 243 -21.33 -9.67 5.06
N VAL A 244 -20.09 -9.55 4.61
CA VAL A 244 -19.04 -8.78 5.28
C VAL A 244 -19.48 -7.33 5.47
N ARG A 245 -20.01 -6.69 4.42
CA ARG A 245 -20.53 -5.32 4.50
C ARG A 245 -21.68 -5.19 5.49
N ALA A 246 -22.61 -6.14 5.50
CA ALA A 246 -23.75 -6.12 6.39
C ALA A 246 -23.34 -6.22 7.86
N ARG A 247 -22.41 -7.13 8.20
CA ARG A 247 -21.97 -7.34 9.58
C ARG A 247 -21.06 -6.22 10.10
N LEU A 248 -20.19 -5.67 9.24
CA LEU A 248 -19.27 -4.60 9.63
C LEU A 248 -19.94 -3.22 9.65
N GLY A 249 -21.01 -3.02 8.87
CA GLY A 249 -21.75 -1.76 8.83
C GLY A 249 -20.86 -0.54 8.62
N ALA A 250 -20.91 0.40 9.56
CA ALA A 250 -20.15 1.65 9.51
C ALA A 250 -18.63 1.50 9.59
N TYR A 251 -18.12 0.35 10.04
CA TYR A 251 -16.68 0.09 10.12
C TYR A 251 -16.06 -0.29 8.77
N PHE A 252 -16.85 -0.85 7.84
CA PHE A 252 -16.43 -1.07 6.47
C PHE A 252 -16.41 0.25 5.70
N TYR A 253 -15.24 0.62 5.12
CA TYR A 253 -15.16 1.91 4.44
C TYR A 253 -14.85 1.83 2.94
N GLY A 254 -14.40 0.70 2.43
CA GLY A 254 -14.14 0.54 1.02
C GLY A 254 -13.63 -0.84 0.64
N ALA A 255 -13.72 -1.15 -0.64
CA ALA A 255 -13.06 -2.28 -1.28
C ALA A 255 -12.13 -1.74 -2.38
N ASP A 256 -10.93 -2.28 -2.46
CA ASP A 256 -9.92 -1.96 -3.48
C ASP A 256 -9.54 -0.47 -3.53
N VAL A 257 -9.58 0.19 -2.39
CA VAL A 257 -9.15 1.58 -2.21
C VAL A 257 -7.76 1.61 -1.56
N SER A 258 -6.98 2.65 -1.80
CA SER A 258 -5.66 2.81 -1.18
C SER A 258 -5.73 3.16 0.32
N GLY A 259 -6.86 3.76 0.74
CA GLY A 259 -7.12 4.15 2.13
C GLY A 259 -8.35 5.05 2.29
N LEU A 260 -8.56 5.50 3.53
CA LEU A 260 -9.66 6.42 3.89
C LEU A 260 -9.61 7.74 3.09
N GLU A 261 -8.42 8.25 2.78
CA GLU A 261 -8.21 9.47 2.01
C GLU A 261 -8.79 9.38 0.59
N GLU A 262 -8.61 8.25 -0.08
CA GLU A 262 -9.19 8.03 -1.41
C GLU A 262 -10.71 7.93 -1.34
N THR A 263 -11.23 7.22 -0.34
CA THR A 263 -12.67 7.14 -0.08
C THR A 263 -13.28 8.53 0.14
N VAL A 264 -12.62 9.38 0.95
CA VAL A 264 -13.08 10.76 1.19
C VAL A 264 -13.05 11.58 -0.07
N LEU A 265 -11.95 11.55 -0.84
CA LEU A 265 -11.85 12.30 -2.10
C LEU A 265 -12.90 11.87 -3.12
N THR A 266 -13.17 10.56 -3.22
CA THR A 266 -14.18 10.02 -4.12
C THR A 266 -15.58 10.50 -3.72
N LEU A 267 -15.94 10.38 -2.44
CA LEU A 267 -17.23 10.85 -1.92
C LEU A 267 -17.42 12.37 -2.09
N CYS A 268 -16.38 13.16 -1.86
CA CYS A 268 -16.43 14.61 -2.10
C CYS A 268 -16.63 14.91 -3.59
N ARG A 269 -15.91 14.22 -4.48
CA ARG A 269 -16.04 14.41 -5.94
C ARG A 269 -17.44 14.07 -6.43
N GLU A 270 -18.00 12.95 -5.99
CA GLU A 270 -19.36 12.53 -6.35
C GLU A 270 -20.45 13.53 -5.90
N ARG A 271 -20.20 14.25 -4.80
CA ARG A 271 -21.12 15.26 -4.24
C ARG A 271 -20.81 16.69 -4.71
N GLY A 272 -19.75 16.90 -5.47
CA GLY A 272 -19.30 18.23 -5.90
C GLY A 272 -18.82 19.10 -4.75
N LEU A 273 -18.30 18.50 -3.64
CA LEU A 273 -17.83 19.21 -2.46
C LEU A 273 -16.32 19.36 -2.44
N THR A 274 -15.87 20.47 -1.89
CA THR A 274 -14.44 20.79 -1.71
C THR A 274 -14.03 20.64 -0.25
N LEU A 275 -12.74 20.38 -0.01
CA LEU A 275 -12.16 20.06 1.30
C LEU A 275 -10.92 20.91 1.60
N ALA A 276 -10.76 21.30 2.88
CA ALA A 276 -9.54 21.90 3.40
C ALA A 276 -9.10 21.24 4.71
N ALA A 277 -7.84 21.42 5.13
CA ALA A 277 -7.29 20.86 6.34
C ALA A 277 -6.50 21.87 7.18
N ALA A 278 -6.67 21.86 8.50
CA ALA A 278 -5.83 22.57 9.47
C ALA A 278 -5.12 21.57 10.38
N GLU A 279 -3.80 21.56 10.33
CA GLU A 279 -2.99 20.54 10.99
C GLU A 279 -2.08 21.15 12.05
N SER A 280 -2.04 20.50 13.23
CA SER A 280 -1.06 20.81 14.27
C SER A 280 -0.14 19.59 14.48
N CYS A 281 -0.49 18.65 15.36
CA CYS A 281 0.37 17.48 15.64
C CYS A 281 0.58 16.55 14.43
N THR A 282 -0.30 16.52 13.45
CA THR A 282 -0.16 15.74 12.22
C THR A 282 0.87 16.33 11.25
N GLY A 283 1.14 17.66 11.34
CA GLY A 283 2.27 18.31 10.67
C GLY A 283 2.31 18.16 9.15
N GLY A 284 1.16 18.23 8.47
CA GLY A 284 1.03 18.09 7.02
C GLY A 284 0.68 16.67 6.54
N LEU A 285 0.52 15.69 7.45
CA LEU A 285 0.24 14.30 7.08
C LEU A 285 -1.11 14.13 6.37
N ILE A 286 -2.14 14.88 6.77
CA ILE A 286 -3.46 14.85 6.12
C ILE A 286 -3.36 15.39 4.70
N ALA A 287 -2.76 16.57 4.54
CA ALA A 287 -2.53 17.18 3.23
C ALA A 287 -1.68 16.28 2.31
N LYS A 288 -0.59 15.70 2.87
CA LYS A 288 0.28 14.76 2.15
C LYS A 288 -0.51 13.56 1.64
N ARG A 289 -1.30 12.90 2.49
CA ARG A 289 -2.07 11.70 2.11
C ARG A 289 -3.14 12.01 1.06
N LEU A 290 -3.81 13.16 1.15
CA LEU A 290 -4.76 13.59 0.12
C LEU A 290 -4.07 13.85 -1.22
N THR A 291 -2.92 14.53 -1.21
CA THR A 291 -2.19 14.88 -2.43
C THR A 291 -1.42 13.70 -3.06
N ASP A 292 -1.23 12.60 -2.36
CA ASP A 292 -0.72 11.35 -2.94
C ASP A 292 -1.72 10.73 -3.94
N ILE A 293 -3.01 11.08 -3.84
CA ILE A 293 -4.05 10.54 -4.72
C ILE A 293 -4.15 11.40 -5.99
N PRO A 294 -3.98 10.81 -7.19
CA PRO A 294 -4.13 11.54 -8.44
C PRO A 294 -5.50 12.22 -8.56
N GLY A 295 -5.50 13.48 -9.00
CA GLY A 295 -6.73 14.27 -9.14
C GLY A 295 -7.25 14.88 -7.83
N ALA A 296 -6.49 14.84 -6.74
CA ALA A 296 -6.87 15.45 -5.46
C ALA A 296 -7.19 16.94 -5.56
N SER A 297 -6.55 17.68 -6.48
CA SER A 297 -6.76 19.13 -6.71
C SER A 297 -8.18 19.50 -7.14
N GLN A 298 -8.99 18.55 -7.58
CA GLN A 298 -10.41 18.78 -7.90
C GLN A 298 -11.27 18.92 -6.63
N VAL A 299 -10.78 18.44 -5.49
CA VAL A 299 -11.49 18.40 -4.21
C VAL A 299 -10.74 19.16 -3.13
N PHE A 300 -9.45 18.88 -2.95
CA PHE A 300 -8.63 19.47 -1.89
C PHE A 300 -8.09 20.81 -2.30
N LEU A 301 -8.64 21.89 -1.72
CA LEU A 301 -8.26 23.28 -2.04
C LEU A 301 -6.95 23.68 -1.37
N GLY A 302 -6.60 23.06 -0.25
CA GLY A 302 -5.36 23.35 0.46
C GLY A 302 -5.43 23.04 1.96
N GLY A 303 -4.31 23.26 2.64
CA GLY A 303 -4.18 23.05 4.06
C GLY A 303 -3.20 23.99 4.73
N VAL A 304 -3.38 24.18 6.05
CA VAL A 304 -2.53 25.01 6.90
C VAL A 304 -1.90 24.16 7.97
N VAL A 305 -0.57 24.07 7.99
CA VAL A 305 0.17 23.50 9.12
C VAL A 305 0.36 24.58 10.18
N SER A 306 -0.59 24.65 11.10
CA SER A 306 -0.62 25.63 12.19
C SER A 306 0.06 25.08 13.46
N TYR A 307 1.37 24.84 13.36
CA TYR A 307 2.13 24.11 14.39
C TYR A 307 2.31 24.89 15.69
N THR A 308 2.39 26.22 15.61
CA THR A 308 2.51 27.14 16.76
C THR A 308 1.23 27.93 17.00
N ASN A 309 1.07 28.46 18.21
CA ASN A 309 -0.05 29.34 18.54
C ASN A 309 -0.06 30.60 17.66
N HIS A 310 1.10 31.13 17.35
CA HIS A 310 1.22 32.28 16.43
C HIS A 310 0.58 32.01 15.07
N VAL A 311 0.86 30.86 14.45
CA VAL A 311 0.27 30.51 13.14
C VAL A 311 -1.24 30.26 13.28
N LYS A 312 -1.69 29.62 14.39
CA LYS A 312 -3.11 29.47 14.67
C LYS A 312 -3.85 30.80 14.71
N GLN A 313 -3.24 31.81 15.33
CA GLN A 313 -3.78 33.18 15.42
C GLN A 313 -3.75 33.90 14.08
N GLN A 314 -2.57 33.99 13.47
CA GLN A 314 -2.34 34.84 12.30
C GLN A 314 -3.00 34.31 11.02
N VAL A 315 -3.05 32.99 10.84
CA VAL A 315 -3.52 32.38 9.60
C VAL A 315 -4.94 31.83 9.73
N LEU A 316 -5.25 31.16 10.84
CA LEU A 316 -6.56 30.55 11.06
C LEU A 316 -7.49 31.43 11.90
N HIS A 317 -7.02 32.60 12.34
CA HIS A 317 -7.77 33.56 13.16
C HIS A 317 -8.33 32.96 14.46
N VAL A 318 -7.61 31.97 15.04
CA VAL A 318 -7.96 31.43 16.36
C VAL A 318 -7.78 32.54 17.40
N PRO A 319 -8.84 32.90 18.18
CA PRO A 319 -8.76 34.00 19.11
C PRO A 319 -7.66 33.78 20.19
N GLU A 320 -6.87 34.82 20.48
CA GLU A 320 -5.79 34.74 21.47
C GLU A 320 -6.33 34.39 22.86
N ASN A 321 -7.43 35.00 23.27
CA ASN A 321 -8.09 34.70 24.55
C ASN A 321 -8.58 33.25 24.62
N LEU A 322 -8.91 32.62 23.51
CA LEU A 322 -9.30 31.20 23.45
C LEU A 322 -8.10 30.30 23.73
N LEU A 323 -6.97 30.58 23.05
CA LEU A 323 -5.72 29.87 23.30
C LEU A 323 -5.20 30.03 24.73
N ALA A 324 -5.30 31.24 25.28
CA ALA A 324 -4.92 31.52 26.68
C ALA A 324 -5.79 30.75 27.67
N ARG A 325 -7.10 30.70 27.44
CA ARG A 325 -8.07 30.05 28.34
C ARG A 325 -8.05 28.52 28.21
N CYS A 326 -8.13 28.00 27.00
CA CYS A 326 -8.37 26.57 26.75
C CYS A 326 -7.09 25.78 26.40
N GLY A 327 -6.00 26.47 26.05
CA GLY A 327 -4.78 25.84 25.52
C GLY A 327 -4.93 25.43 24.05
N ALA A 328 -3.79 25.17 23.43
CA ALA A 328 -3.74 24.78 22.02
C ALA A 328 -4.41 23.41 21.74
N VAL A 329 -4.42 22.53 22.74
CA VAL A 329 -4.98 21.19 22.65
C VAL A 329 -6.30 21.17 23.41
N SER A 330 -7.37 21.54 22.72
CA SER A 330 -8.74 21.61 23.26
C SER A 330 -9.78 21.52 22.16
N ALA A 331 -11.00 21.16 22.54
CA ALA A 331 -12.13 21.07 21.62
C ALA A 331 -12.45 22.42 20.97
N GLU A 332 -12.36 23.49 21.76
CA GLU A 332 -12.63 24.86 21.30
C GLU A 332 -11.62 25.33 20.26
N VAL A 333 -10.34 25.01 20.47
CA VAL A 333 -9.30 25.36 19.49
C VAL A 333 -9.39 24.49 18.23
N ALA A 334 -9.69 23.20 18.34
CA ALA A 334 -9.97 22.35 17.19
C ALA A 334 -11.14 22.91 16.36
N ARG A 335 -12.23 23.32 17.03
CA ARG A 335 -13.39 23.96 16.40
C ARG A 335 -13.00 25.24 15.65
N ALA A 336 -12.23 26.12 16.30
CA ALA A 336 -11.80 27.39 15.71
C ALA A 336 -10.86 27.15 14.52
N MET A 337 -9.94 26.16 14.59
CA MET A 337 -9.05 25.79 13.50
C MET A 337 -9.83 25.27 12.28
N ALA A 338 -10.82 24.39 12.49
CA ALA A 338 -11.63 23.85 11.39
C ALA A 338 -12.43 24.94 10.68
N LEU A 339 -13.06 25.82 11.45
CA LEU A 339 -13.79 26.97 10.90
C LEU A 339 -12.84 27.95 10.17
N GLY A 340 -11.70 28.25 10.79
CA GLY A 340 -10.71 29.18 10.23
C GLY A 340 -10.18 28.74 8.87
N VAL A 341 -9.79 27.48 8.72
CA VAL A 341 -9.29 26.98 7.43
C VAL A 341 -10.39 26.88 6.39
N ARG A 342 -11.61 26.54 6.78
CA ARG A 342 -12.78 26.56 5.89
C ARG A 342 -13.05 27.94 5.31
N VAL A 343 -13.06 28.94 6.15
CA VAL A 343 -13.25 30.35 5.74
C VAL A 343 -12.09 30.84 4.87
N LEU A 344 -10.84 30.52 5.26
CA LEU A 344 -9.64 30.93 4.55
C LEU A 344 -9.61 30.41 3.12
N THR A 345 -10.01 29.15 2.90
CA THR A 345 -9.92 28.47 1.60
C THR A 345 -11.20 28.58 0.79
N GLY A 346 -12.34 28.91 1.41
CA GLY A 346 -13.66 28.85 0.78
C GLY A 346 -14.16 27.42 0.53
N ALA A 347 -13.56 26.41 1.18
CA ALA A 347 -13.97 25.02 1.03
C ALA A 347 -15.35 24.76 1.65
N ASP A 348 -16.09 23.78 1.09
CA ASP A 348 -17.39 23.37 1.63
C ASP A 348 -17.24 22.64 2.97
N LEU A 349 -16.20 21.83 3.08
CA LEU A 349 -15.83 21.08 4.27
C LEU A 349 -14.41 21.39 4.72
N ALA A 350 -14.15 21.34 6.01
CA ALA A 350 -12.79 21.40 6.51
C ALA A 350 -12.60 20.53 7.74
N VAL A 351 -11.44 19.89 7.83
CA VAL A 351 -11.05 19.11 9.00
C VAL A 351 -9.89 19.80 9.73
N SER A 352 -9.86 19.72 11.05
CA SER A 352 -8.75 20.17 11.86
C SER A 352 -8.25 19.07 12.79
N VAL A 353 -6.95 19.09 13.12
CA VAL A 353 -6.35 18.23 14.14
C VAL A 353 -5.43 19.03 15.04
N THR A 354 -5.66 18.97 16.34
CA THR A 354 -4.74 19.47 17.37
C THR A 354 -4.57 18.42 18.46
N GLY A 355 -3.35 18.25 18.98
CA GLY A 355 -3.09 17.18 19.96
C GLY A 355 -1.63 17.06 20.36
N LEU A 356 -1.39 16.11 21.25
CA LEU A 356 -0.08 15.79 21.87
C LEU A 356 0.41 14.44 21.36
N ALA A 357 1.38 14.48 20.44
CA ALA A 357 1.97 13.26 19.90
C ALA A 357 3.22 12.77 20.67
N GLY A 358 3.59 13.47 21.73
CA GLY A 358 4.74 13.10 22.57
C GLY A 358 6.06 13.80 22.17
N PRO A 359 7.14 13.66 22.98
CA PRO A 359 7.24 12.73 24.11
C PRO A 359 6.49 13.17 25.39
N ASP A 360 6.21 14.47 25.54
CA ASP A 360 5.63 15.03 26.77
C ASP A 360 4.16 15.45 26.57
N GLY A 361 3.42 15.51 27.67
CA GLY A 361 2.11 16.14 27.77
C GLY A 361 2.20 17.68 27.71
N ASP A 362 1.09 18.36 27.97
CA ASP A 362 1.07 19.81 28.07
C ASP A 362 1.06 20.31 29.53
N ASP A 363 1.32 21.62 29.71
CA ASP A 363 1.30 22.29 31.03
C ASP A 363 -0.11 22.32 31.70
N ARG A 364 -1.12 21.85 31.02
CA ARG A 364 -2.51 21.78 31.50
C ARG A 364 -2.90 20.40 32.02
N GLY A 365 -1.97 19.45 31.99
CA GLY A 365 -2.14 18.09 32.46
C GLY A 365 -2.76 17.14 31.44
N ASN A 366 -2.88 17.54 30.17
CA ASN A 366 -3.27 16.61 29.13
C ASN A 366 -2.12 15.62 28.86
N PRO A 367 -2.37 14.30 28.89
CA PRO A 367 -1.36 13.31 28.60
C PRO A 367 -1.05 13.23 27.11
N VAL A 368 0.10 12.62 26.76
CA VAL A 368 0.41 12.22 25.40
C VAL A 368 -0.71 11.33 24.85
N GLY A 369 -1.10 11.57 23.59
CA GLY A 369 -2.21 10.88 22.93
C GLY A 369 -3.55 11.63 23.04
N THR A 370 -3.63 12.73 23.79
CA THR A 370 -4.80 13.61 23.76
C THR A 370 -4.86 14.33 22.42
N VAL A 371 -5.92 14.07 21.63
CA VAL A 371 -6.12 14.65 20.30
C VAL A 371 -7.57 15.11 20.14
N PHE A 372 -7.76 16.27 19.54
CA PHE A 372 -9.07 16.77 19.11
C PHE A 372 -9.11 16.88 17.59
N VAL A 373 -10.14 16.30 17.00
CA VAL A 373 -10.44 16.37 15.56
C VAL A 373 -11.70 17.19 15.37
N GLY A 374 -11.62 18.30 14.63
CA GLY A 374 -12.75 19.15 14.29
C GLY A 374 -13.16 18.96 12.83
N LEU A 375 -14.46 18.88 12.57
CA LEU A 375 -15.06 18.91 11.24
C LEU A 375 -15.97 20.11 11.12
N SER A 376 -15.65 21.02 10.20
CA SER A 376 -16.51 22.17 9.84
C SER A 376 -17.28 21.86 8.56
N ALA A 377 -18.59 21.93 8.64
CA ALA A 377 -19.54 21.75 7.55
C ALA A 377 -20.54 22.91 7.51
N PRO A 378 -21.42 23.03 6.50
CA PRO A 378 -22.43 24.08 6.43
C PRO A 378 -23.32 24.17 7.67
N GLU A 379 -23.66 23.04 8.29
CA GLU A 379 -24.55 22.95 9.45
C GLU A 379 -23.87 23.33 10.77
N GLY A 380 -22.53 23.43 10.78
CA GLY A 380 -21.76 23.78 11.98
C GLY A 380 -20.43 23.05 12.10
N VAL A 381 -19.91 23.01 13.32
CA VAL A 381 -18.63 22.34 13.61
C VAL A 381 -18.83 21.28 14.69
N THR A 382 -18.51 20.04 14.35
CA THR A 382 -18.44 18.89 15.28
C THR A 382 -16.99 18.66 15.70
N VAL A 383 -16.77 18.26 16.94
CA VAL A 383 -15.43 17.93 17.47
C VAL A 383 -15.45 16.57 18.15
N ARG A 384 -14.50 15.73 17.83
CA ARG A 384 -14.25 14.44 18.47
C ARG A 384 -13.01 14.54 19.34
N HIS A 385 -13.09 14.08 20.58
CA HIS A 385 -11.96 13.89 21.48
C HIS A 385 -11.45 12.46 21.38
N LEU A 386 -10.14 12.28 21.26
CA LEU A 386 -9.47 10.98 21.15
C LEU A 386 -8.43 10.86 22.25
N THR A 387 -8.29 9.65 22.78
CA THR A 387 -7.17 9.25 23.64
C THR A 387 -6.41 8.11 22.94
N LEU A 388 -5.32 8.46 22.27
CA LEU A 388 -4.56 7.56 21.43
C LEU A 388 -3.32 7.05 22.17
N GLY A 389 -3.01 5.75 21.99
CA GLY A 389 -1.79 5.14 22.54
C GLY A 389 -0.74 4.89 21.47
N GLY A 390 0.51 4.74 21.92
CA GLY A 390 1.64 4.40 21.07
C GLY A 390 2.70 5.51 20.98
N ASP A 391 3.63 5.35 20.07
CA ASP A 391 4.67 6.33 19.78
C ASP A 391 4.12 7.53 18.99
N ARG A 392 4.99 8.50 18.77
CA ARG A 392 4.68 9.74 18.06
C ARG A 392 4.15 9.50 16.64
N GLU A 393 4.73 8.56 15.91
CA GLU A 393 4.32 8.25 14.53
C GLU A 393 2.93 7.61 14.50
N ARG A 394 2.68 6.66 15.40
CA ARG A 394 1.39 6.00 15.55
C ARG A 394 0.29 7.00 15.92
N ILE A 395 0.52 7.89 16.89
CA ILE A 395 -0.46 8.90 17.30
C ILE A 395 -0.81 9.82 16.14
N ARG A 396 0.19 10.31 15.38
CA ARG A 396 -0.03 11.15 14.21
C ARG A 396 -0.81 10.43 13.10
N THR A 397 -0.45 9.17 12.84
CA THR A 397 -1.12 8.33 11.82
C THR A 397 -2.58 8.08 12.20
N LEU A 398 -2.85 7.69 13.43
CA LEU A 398 -4.23 7.46 13.92
C LEU A 398 -5.05 8.76 13.92
N SER A 399 -4.44 9.89 14.29
CA SER A 399 -5.11 11.20 14.23
C SER A 399 -5.59 11.54 12.82
N ALA A 400 -4.75 11.27 11.81
CA ALA A 400 -5.13 11.47 10.41
C ALA A 400 -6.25 10.49 9.97
N HIS A 401 -6.17 9.21 10.38
CA HIS A 401 -7.24 8.24 10.10
C HIS A 401 -8.57 8.67 10.69
N HIS A 402 -8.61 9.11 11.96
CA HIS A 402 -9.82 9.60 12.58
C HIS A 402 -10.39 10.86 11.90
N ALA A 403 -9.51 11.74 11.38
CA ALA A 403 -9.93 12.90 10.62
C ALA A 403 -10.61 12.48 9.29
N PHE A 404 -10.04 11.54 8.56
CA PHE A 404 -10.65 11.01 7.35
C PHE A 404 -11.93 10.20 7.64
N ASP A 405 -11.95 9.41 8.71
CA ASP A 405 -13.17 8.67 9.10
C ASP A 405 -14.31 9.62 9.48
N MET A 406 -14.01 10.70 10.17
CA MET A 406 -15.01 11.71 10.54
C MET A 406 -15.60 12.38 9.28
N LEU A 407 -14.78 12.71 8.28
CA LEU A 407 -15.22 13.20 6.97
C LEU A 407 -16.07 12.17 6.23
N ARG A 408 -15.60 10.92 6.14
CA ARG A 408 -16.33 9.82 5.50
C ARG A 408 -17.71 9.61 6.13
N ARG A 409 -17.76 9.54 7.47
CA ARG A 409 -19.02 9.36 8.22
C ARG A 409 -20.01 10.51 7.93
N TYR A 410 -19.55 11.74 7.95
CA TYR A 410 -20.36 12.88 7.55
C TYR A 410 -20.89 12.73 6.12
N LEU A 411 -19.99 12.45 5.17
CA LEU A 411 -20.33 12.27 3.77
C LEU A 411 -21.28 11.07 3.54
N THR A 412 -21.31 10.07 4.39
CA THR A 412 -22.20 8.90 4.26
C THR A 412 -23.41 8.95 5.21
N ASN A 413 -23.66 10.08 5.87
CA ASN A 413 -24.74 10.29 6.85
C ASN A 413 -24.67 9.32 8.03
N LEU A 414 -23.49 8.91 8.43
CA LEU A 414 -23.24 8.13 9.64
C LEU A 414 -22.92 9.06 10.81
N PRO A 415 -23.13 8.64 12.06
CA PRO A 415 -22.75 9.44 13.23
C PRO A 415 -21.26 9.80 13.20
N THR A 416 -20.95 11.08 13.36
CA THR A 416 -19.57 11.61 13.40
C THR A 416 -18.97 11.61 14.79
N GLU A 417 -19.81 11.52 15.83
CA GLU A 417 -19.40 11.34 17.22
C GLU A 417 -19.13 9.85 17.48
N GLY A 418 -18.07 9.55 18.20
CA GLY A 418 -17.78 8.18 18.61
C GLY A 418 -18.81 7.70 19.63
N GLU A 419 -19.19 6.44 19.52
CA GLU A 419 -19.85 5.73 20.61
C GLU A 419 -18.92 5.57 21.81
#